data_a7b96e1dca0ab2716f141c0a40b9aad2
#
_entry.id   a7b96e1dca0ab2716f141c0a40b9aad2
#
_cell.length_a   1.000
_cell.length_b   1.000
_cell.length_c   1.000
_cell.angle_alpha   90.00
_cell.angle_beta   90.00
_cell.angle_gamma   90.00
#
_symmetry.space_group_name_H-M   'P 1'
#
loop_
_entity.id
_entity.type
_entity.pdbx_description
1 polymer ?
#
loop_
_entity_poly.entity_id
_entity_poly.type
_entity_poly.pdbx_seq_one_letter_code
_entity_poly.pdbx_strand_id
1 'polypeptide(L)'
;SDAPAWWIAQANTLADLRGWTQFIGLQIEYSLIERTVERELIPMAKAFNLGLVAWSPLAGGLLSGKYHSGGAKGKDAKNSDGDKEKDARYTTEMSKSFMRTGERTDRAVAALQKVSQQVGHSPAQVALAWLRYRDIPIIPIIGARRIDQLKDNLASLELSLTPEQVKTLNEASAIEMGFPQEFFEKEMVRTFAYGGLRDKILAA
;
A
#
# COMPACT_ATOMS: atom_id res chain seq x y z
N SER A 1 13.98 -6.32 6.11
CA SER A 1 12.53 -6.54 5.98
C SER A 1 11.85 -6.37 7.32
N ASP A 2 10.68 -5.70 7.34
CA ASP A 2 9.74 -5.63 8.48
C ASP A 2 10.37 -5.24 9.85
N ALA A 3 11.43 -4.45 9.80
CA ALA A 3 12.12 -3.93 10.98
C ALA A 3 11.65 -2.51 11.31
N PRO A 4 11.74 -2.06 12.58
CA PRO A 4 11.45 -0.68 12.94
C PRO A 4 12.33 0.31 12.16
N ALA A 5 11.75 1.45 11.74
CA ALA A 5 12.45 2.46 10.95
C ALA A 5 13.75 2.94 11.64
N TRP A 6 13.71 3.15 12.96
CA TRP A 6 14.87 3.62 13.71
C TRP A 6 16.03 2.62 13.76
N TRP A 7 15.74 1.29 13.72
CA TRP A 7 16.81 0.27 13.64
C TRP A 7 17.53 0.33 12.31
N ILE A 8 16.79 0.48 11.21
CA ILE A 8 17.36 0.58 9.88
C ILE A 8 18.17 1.87 9.74
N ALA A 9 17.63 2.99 10.21
CA ALA A 9 18.31 4.27 10.23
C ALA A 9 19.63 4.19 11.03
N GLN A 10 19.60 3.61 12.24
CA GLN A 10 20.78 3.42 13.06
C GLN A 10 21.82 2.53 12.38
N ALA A 11 21.37 1.41 11.78
CA ALA A 11 22.28 0.47 11.11
C ALA A 11 22.96 1.12 9.91
N ASN A 12 22.21 1.84 9.06
CA ASN A 12 22.77 2.52 7.89
C ASN A 12 23.69 3.68 8.28
N THR A 13 23.33 4.47 9.31
CA THR A 13 24.20 5.53 9.82
C THR A 13 25.52 4.96 10.38
N LEU A 14 25.44 3.86 11.14
CA LEU A 14 26.63 3.21 11.68
C LEU A 14 27.51 2.62 10.56
N ALA A 15 26.90 2.02 9.55
CA ALA A 15 27.60 1.47 8.39
C ALA A 15 28.34 2.58 7.62
N ASP A 16 27.69 3.71 7.40
CA ASP A 16 28.27 4.87 6.75
C ASP A 16 29.50 5.39 7.53
N LEU A 17 29.35 5.63 8.83
CA LEU A 17 30.43 6.13 9.69
C LEU A 17 31.63 5.16 9.82
N ARG A 18 31.40 3.85 9.60
CA ARG A 18 32.42 2.80 9.71
C ARG A 18 32.95 2.31 8.37
N GLY A 19 32.48 2.85 7.27
CA GLY A 19 32.82 2.37 5.92
C GLY A 19 32.32 0.95 5.65
N TRP A 20 31.22 0.55 6.27
CA TRP A 20 30.55 -0.75 6.04
C TRP A 20 29.50 -0.62 4.96
N THR A 21 29.08 -1.78 4.39
CA THR A 21 27.99 -1.82 3.43
C THR A 21 26.66 -1.49 4.10
N GLN A 22 25.97 -0.49 3.56
CA GLN A 22 24.63 -0.11 3.97
C GLN A 22 23.57 -1.02 3.35
N PHE A 23 22.39 -1.09 3.97
CA PHE A 23 21.20 -1.62 3.28
C PHE A 23 20.80 -0.71 2.14
N ILE A 24 20.48 -1.29 1.00
CA ILE A 24 20.08 -0.56 -0.22
C ILE A 24 18.59 -0.72 -0.54
N GLY A 25 17.89 -1.62 0.16
CA GLY A 25 16.48 -1.90 -0.06
C GLY A 25 15.76 -2.29 1.21
N LEU A 26 14.47 -2.03 1.24
CA LEU A 26 13.57 -2.34 2.34
C LEU A 26 12.35 -3.05 1.80
N GLN A 27 12.07 -4.23 2.34
CA GLN A 27 10.85 -4.97 2.05
C GLN A 27 9.83 -4.73 3.17
N ILE A 28 8.60 -4.35 2.80
CA ILE A 28 7.52 -3.97 3.72
C ILE A 28 6.16 -4.51 3.24
N GLU A 29 5.21 -4.72 4.18
CA GLU A 29 3.82 -4.88 3.82
C GLU A 29 3.27 -3.55 3.33
N TYR A 30 2.82 -3.49 2.07
CA TYR A 30 2.22 -2.27 1.55
C TYR A 30 1.17 -2.56 0.49
N SER A 31 0.00 -1.99 0.69
CA SER A 31 -1.15 -2.12 -0.22
C SER A 31 -2.12 -0.97 0.00
N LEU A 32 -3.18 -0.90 -0.81
CA LEU A 32 -4.23 0.10 -0.65
C LEU A 32 -4.92 0.07 0.74
N ILE A 33 -4.90 -1.07 1.45
CA ILE A 33 -5.50 -1.22 2.78
C ILE A 33 -4.48 -1.33 3.92
N GLU A 34 -3.20 -1.47 3.62
CA GLU A 34 -2.11 -1.40 4.59
C GLU A 34 -1.16 -0.26 4.24
N ARG A 35 -1.32 0.85 4.92
CA ARG A 35 -0.60 2.10 4.65
C ARG A 35 0.15 2.64 5.87
N THR A 36 0.17 1.90 6.98
CA THR A 36 0.81 2.34 8.24
C THR A 36 2.31 2.61 8.08
N VAL A 37 2.95 1.96 7.12
CA VAL A 37 4.36 2.19 6.74
C VAL A 37 4.64 3.62 6.23
N GLU A 38 3.60 4.37 5.85
CA GLU A 38 3.70 5.77 5.42
C GLU A 38 4.06 6.72 6.58
N ARG A 39 3.89 6.27 7.84
CA ARG A 39 4.22 7.07 9.01
C ARG A 39 5.73 7.27 9.18
N GLU A 40 6.50 6.18 9.08
CA GLU A 40 7.93 6.18 9.42
C GLU A 40 8.80 5.46 8.37
N LEU A 41 8.40 4.26 7.93
CA LEU A 41 9.24 3.42 7.08
C LEU A 41 9.47 4.02 5.70
N ILE A 42 8.44 4.57 5.06
CA ILE A 42 8.57 5.23 3.75
C ILE A 42 9.36 6.54 3.87
N PRO A 43 9.08 7.46 4.81
CA PRO A 43 9.93 8.64 5.02
C PRO A 43 11.41 8.30 5.29
N MET A 44 11.67 7.31 6.14
CA MET A 44 13.02 6.83 6.41
C MET A 44 13.67 6.27 5.14
N ALA A 45 12.96 5.44 4.37
CA ALA A 45 13.48 4.87 3.13
C ALA A 45 13.86 5.97 2.12
N LYS A 46 13.04 7.03 2.00
CA LYS A 46 13.37 8.22 1.20
C LYS A 46 14.66 8.91 1.69
N ALA A 47 14.75 9.15 3.01
CA ALA A 47 15.91 9.85 3.60
C ALA A 47 17.22 9.08 3.40
N PHE A 48 17.18 7.75 3.37
CA PHE A 48 18.35 6.89 3.15
C PHE A 48 18.48 6.38 1.71
N ASN A 49 17.66 6.86 0.79
CA ASN A 49 17.63 6.42 -0.62
C ASN A 49 17.53 4.90 -0.79
N LEU A 50 16.67 4.26 0.01
CA LEU A 50 16.41 2.82 -0.08
C LEU A 50 15.38 2.50 -1.15
N GLY A 51 15.61 1.47 -1.96
CA GLY A 51 14.59 0.89 -2.81
C GLY A 51 13.50 0.22 -1.98
N LEU A 52 12.23 0.36 -2.36
CA LEU A 52 11.11 -0.28 -1.68
C LEU A 52 10.57 -1.48 -2.45
N VAL A 53 10.36 -2.58 -1.71
CA VAL A 53 9.71 -3.78 -2.21
C VAL A 53 8.48 -4.06 -1.37
N ALA A 54 7.30 -4.09 -2.00
CA ALA A 54 6.03 -4.31 -1.30
C ALA A 54 5.63 -5.78 -1.35
N TRP A 55 5.57 -6.45 -0.20
CA TRP A 55 4.92 -7.74 -0.11
C TRP A 55 3.42 -7.58 0.17
N SER A 56 2.65 -8.58 -0.18
CA SER A 56 1.17 -8.58 -0.05
C SER A 56 0.47 -7.38 -0.73
N PRO A 57 0.87 -6.95 -1.93
CA PRO A 57 0.31 -5.74 -2.56
C PRO A 57 -1.20 -5.87 -2.88
N LEU A 58 -1.71 -7.10 -2.94
CA LEU A 58 -3.14 -7.41 -3.09
C LEU A 58 -3.81 -7.86 -1.79
N ALA A 59 -3.15 -7.67 -0.64
CA ALA A 59 -3.67 -8.00 0.68
C ALA A 59 -4.24 -9.43 0.75
N GLY A 60 -3.42 -10.43 0.34
CA GLY A 60 -3.83 -11.83 0.31
C GLY A 60 -4.94 -12.16 -0.70
N GLY A 61 -5.27 -11.25 -1.59
CA GLY A 61 -6.33 -11.38 -2.59
C GLY A 61 -7.59 -10.59 -2.26
N LEU A 62 -7.67 -9.90 -1.13
CA LEU A 62 -8.84 -9.06 -0.78
C LEU A 62 -9.06 -7.96 -1.83
N LEU A 63 -7.99 -7.40 -2.36
CA LEU A 63 -8.01 -6.38 -3.41
C LEU A 63 -8.15 -6.95 -4.83
N SER A 64 -8.32 -8.27 -4.99
CA SER A 64 -8.52 -8.88 -6.30
C SER A 64 -9.97 -8.85 -6.81
N GLY A 65 -10.91 -8.33 -6.01
CA GLY A 65 -12.34 -8.29 -6.34
C GLY A 65 -13.09 -9.60 -6.08
N LYS A 66 -12.41 -10.65 -5.58
CA LYS A 66 -13.05 -11.96 -5.28
C LYS A 66 -13.92 -11.93 -4.01
N TYR A 67 -13.67 -10.97 -3.14
CA TYR A 67 -14.38 -10.82 -1.87
C TYR A 67 -15.19 -9.53 -1.93
N HIS A 68 -16.52 -9.64 -1.94
CA HIS A 68 -17.39 -8.47 -1.84
C HIS A 68 -17.38 -7.96 -0.40
N SER A 69 -17.31 -6.66 -0.24
CA SER A 69 -17.46 -5.97 1.04
C SER A 69 -18.81 -6.30 1.67
N GLY A 70 -18.77 -6.99 2.77
CA GLY A 70 -19.97 -7.36 3.54
C GLY A 70 -19.85 -8.78 4.05
N GLY A 71 -18.90 -9.08 4.92
CA GLY A 71 -18.80 -10.18 5.90
C GLY A 71 -19.63 -11.46 5.73
N ALA A 72 -20.16 -11.78 4.58
CA ALA A 72 -20.95 -12.97 4.33
C ALA A 72 -20.72 -13.44 2.88
N LYS A 73 -20.42 -14.69 2.74
CA LYS A 73 -20.42 -15.50 1.52
C LYS A 73 -21.26 -14.88 0.40
N GLY A 74 -20.62 -14.26 -0.60
CA GLY A 74 -21.30 -13.76 -1.78
C GLY A 74 -22.14 -14.89 -2.39
N LYS A 75 -23.46 -14.69 -2.45
CA LYS A 75 -24.44 -15.68 -2.98
C LYS A 75 -24.33 -15.91 -4.48
N ASP A 76 -23.44 -15.21 -5.20
CA ASP A 76 -23.33 -15.28 -6.66
C ASP A 76 -22.13 -16.08 -7.17
N ALA A 77 -21.52 -16.93 -6.33
CA ALA A 77 -20.52 -17.91 -6.75
C ALA A 77 -21.18 -19.20 -7.30
N LYS A 78 -22.31 -19.10 -7.99
CA LYS A 78 -22.85 -20.19 -8.79
C LYS A 78 -22.41 -19.99 -10.23
N ASN A 79 -21.30 -20.60 -10.59
CA ASN A 79 -20.97 -21.25 -11.86
C ASN A 79 -19.46 -21.34 -12.06
N SER A 80 -18.89 -22.40 -11.56
CA SER A 80 -17.83 -23.19 -12.18
C SER A 80 -17.35 -24.29 -11.22
N ASP A 81 -17.26 -25.48 -11.77
CA ASP A 81 -16.96 -26.76 -11.14
C ASP A 81 -15.80 -26.81 -10.14
N GLY A 82 -16.02 -27.52 -9.04
CA GLY A 82 -15.12 -28.47 -8.37
C GLY A 82 -13.88 -27.93 -7.63
N ASP A 83 -13.24 -26.82 -8.03
CA ASP A 83 -11.92 -26.38 -7.51
C ASP A 83 -11.93 -25.15 -6.59
N LYS A 84 -13.11 -24.65 -6.22
CA LYS A 84 -13.26 -23.34 -5.56
C LYS A 84 -12.86 -23.30 -4.09
N GLU A 85 -12.82 -24.41 -3.40
CA GLU A 85 -12.51 -24.46 -1.96
C GLU A 85 -11.00 -24.50 -1.65
N LYS A 86 -10.18 -24.92 -2.62
CA LYS A 86 -8.71 -25.03 -2.47
C LYS A 86 -7.94 -23.73 -2.79
N ASP A 87 -8.59 -22.76 -3.42
CA ASP A 87 -7.91 -21.54 -3.94
C ASP A 87 -7.95 -20.34 -2.98
N ALA A 88 -8.70 -20.40 -1.89
CA ALA A 88 -8.78 -19.31 -0.92
C ALA A 88 -7.61 -19.38 0.07
N ARG A 89 -6.70 -18.41 0.01
CA ARG A 89 -5.60 -18.26 0.99
C ARG A 89 -6.10 -18.04 2.43
N TYR A 90 -7.38 -17.67 2.61
CA TYR A 90 -7.99 -17.37 3.91
C TYR A 90 -8.71 -18.53 4.56
N THR A 91 -8.39 -19.78 4.19
CA THR A 91 -8.96 -20.98 4.84
C THR A 91 -8.20 -21.39 6.11
N THR A 92 -6.98 -20.91 6.31
CA THR A 92 -6.18 -21.21 7.51
C THR A 92 -6.30 -20.12 8.56
N GLU A 93 -6.21 -20.47 9.84
CA GLU A 93 -6.23 -19.51 10.96
C GLU A 93 -5.12 -18.44 10.82
N MET A 94 -3.95 -18.83 10.32
CA MET A 94 -2.85 -17.92 10.07
C MET A 94 -3.21 -16.86 9.02
N SER A 95 -3.89 -17.24 7.94
CA SER A 95 -4.32 -16.28 6.92
C SER A 95 -5.46 -15.37 7.37
N LYS A 96 -6.33 -15.84 8.27
CA LYS A 96 -7.37 -15.00 8.89
C LYS A 96 -6.76 -13.92 9.79
N SER A 97 -5.63 -14.19 10.47
CA SER A 97 -4.96 -13.20 11.32
C SER A 97 -4.37 -12.01 10.54
N PHE A 98 -4.10 -12.19 9.25
CA PHE A 98 -3.67 -11.11 8.35
C PHE A 98 -4.83 -10.41 7.64
N MET A 99 -6.08 -10.85 7.87
CA MET A 99 -7.25 -10.26 7.23
C MET A 99 -7.57 -8.91 7.88
N ARG A 100 -7.45 -7.86 7.09
CA ARG A 100 -7.82 -6.51 7.52
C ARG A 100 -9.30 -6.29 7.27
N THR A 101 -10.03 -6.02 8.33
CA THR A 101 -11.47 -5.73 8.30
C THR A 101 -11.73 -4.37 8.93
N GLY A 102 -12.91 -3.79 8.65
CA GLY A 102 -13.35 -2.53 9.24
C GLY A 102 -13.71 -1.49 8.18
N GLU A 103 -14.34 -0.42 8.62
CA GLU A 103 -14.92 0.61 7.75
C GLU A 103 -13.92 1.20 6.74
N ARG A 104 -12.67 1.42 7.15
CA ARG A 104 -11.61 1.93 6.25
C ARG A 104 -11.33 0.94 5.12
N THR A 105 -11.22 -0.35 5.43
CA THR A 105 -11.02 -1.40 4.44
C THR A 105 -12.20 -1.45 3.47
N ASP A 106 -13.42 -1.38 3.98
CA ASP A 106 -14.65 -1.42 3.17
C ASP A 106 -14.73 -0.21 2.24
N ARG A 107 -14.42 1.00 2.74
CA ARG A 107 -14.35 2.20 1.90
C ARG A 107 -13.29 2.08 0.80
N ALA A 108 -12.10 1.59 1.14
CA ALA A 108 -11.01 1.40 0.18
C ALA A 108 -11.37 0.39 -0.91
N VAL A 109 -11.98 -0.73 -0.54
CA VAL A 109 -12.44 -1.75 -1.49
C VAL A 109 -13.56 -1.23 -2.38
N ALA A 110 -14.52 -0.47 -1.83
CA ALA A 110 -15.59 0.14 -2.62
C ALA A 110 -15.05 1.16 -3.63
N ALA A 111 -14.10 2.01 -3.22
CA ALA A 111 -13.43 2.96 -4.10
C ALA A 111 -12.62 2.24 -5.20
N LEU A 112 -11.92 1.15 -4.84
CA LEU A 112 -11.19 0.33 -5.79
C LEU A 112 -12.12 -0.26 -6.85
N GLN A 113 -13.26 -0.80 -6.46
CA GLN A 113 -14.26 -1.33 -7.38
C GLN A 113 -14.82 -0.24 -8.31
N LYS A 114 -15.13 0.94 -7.77
CA LYS A 114 -15.61 2.09 -8.55
C LYS A 114 -14.59 2.50 -9.62
N VAL A 115 -13.32 2.67 -9.24
CA VAL A 115 -12.25 3.03 -10.18
C VAL A 115 -12.03 1.92 -11.20
N SER A 116 -12.04 0.65 -10.78
CA SER A 116 -11.95 -0.52 -11.66
C SER A 116 -13.02 -0.51 -12.77
N GLN A 117 -14.28 -0.21 -12.42
CA GLN A 117 -15.36 -0.08 -13.40
C GLN A 117 -15.15 1.10 -14.36
N GLN A 118 -14.65 2.24 -13.86
CA GLN A 118 -14.39 3.43 -14.68
C GLN A 118 -13.30 3.19 -15.73
N VAL A 119 -12.26 2.44 -15.38
CA VAL A 119 -11.12 2.19 -16.29
C VAL A 119 -11.28 0.91 -17.11
N GLY A 120 -12.28 0.06 -16.81
CA GLY A 120 -12.50 -1.21 -17.50
C GLY A 120 -11.42 -2.26 -17.21
N HIS A 121 -10.76 -2.18 -16.05
CA HIS A 121 -9.69 -3.07 -15.63
C HIS A 121 -10.05 -3.79 -14.33
N SER A 122 -9.38 -4.93 -14.04
CA SER A 122 -9.63 -5.67 -12.81
C SER A 122 -9.23 -4.87 -11.56
N PRO A 123 -9.90 -5.10 -10.40
CA PRO A 123 -9.48 -4.48 -9.14
C PRO A 123 -8.02 -4.78 -8.79
N ALA A 124 -7.51 -5.98 -9.11
CA ALA A 124 -6.12 -6.33 -8.91
C ALA A 124 -5.18 -5.43 -9.73
N GLN A 125 -5.51 -5.20 -11.01
CA GLN A 125 -4.72 -4.31 -11.87
C GLN A 125 -4.71 -2.87 -11.33
N VAL A 126 -5.85 -2.34 -10.91
CA VAL A 126 -5.95 -0.99 -10.34
C VAL A 126 -5.17 -0.88 -9.03
N ALA A 127 -5.27 -1.88 -8.13
CA ALA A 127 -4.54 -1.88 -6.87
C ALA A 127 -3.01 -1.93 -7.07
N LEU A 128 -2.52 -2.71 -8.04
CA LEU A 128 -1.10 -2.78 -8.40
C LEU A 128 -0.64 -1.50 -9.10
N ALA A 129 -1.45 -0.95 -10.03
CA ALA A 129 -1.15 0.30 -10.70
C ALA A 129 -1.03 1.47 -9.72
N TRP A 130 -1.89 1.54 -8.68
CA TRP A 130 -1.87 2.57 -7.66
C TRP A 130 -0.51 2.69 -6.95
N LEU A 131 0.24 1.58 -6.76
CA LEU A 131 1.58 1.61 -6.14
C LEU A 131 2.59 2.44 -6.94
N ARG A 132 2.42 2.60 -8.25
CA ARG A 132 3.30 3.41 -9.11
C ARG A 132 3.09 4.92 -8.94
N TYR A 133 1.98 5.31 -8.30
CA TYR A 133 1.66 6.72 -8.03
C TYR A 133 2.05 7.17 -6.62
N ARG A 134 3.00 6.46 -6.02
CA ARG A 134 3.60 6.86 -4.75
C ARG A 134 4.80 7.76 -5.00
N ASP A 135 5.12 8.62 -4.06
CA ASP A 135 6.25 9.58 -4.18
C ASP A 135 7.63 8.90 -4.17
N ILE A 136 7.70 7.60 -4.02
CA ILE A 136 8.90 6.77 -4.06
C ILE A 136 8.60 5.55 -4.92
N PRO A 137 9.54 5.10 -5.78
CA PRO A 137 9.37 3.88 -6.53
C PRO A 137 9.15 2.66 -5.62
N ILE A 138 8.09 1.89 -5.89
CA ILE A 138 7.75 0.69 -5.14
C ILE A 138 7.64 -0.48 -6.10
N ILE A 139 8.39 -1.54 -5.82
CA ILE A 139 8.37 -2.78 -6.58
C ILE A 139 7.44 -3.77 -5.88
N PRO A 140 6.26 -4.09 -6.44
CA PRO A 140 5.35 -5.06 -5.83
C PRO A 140 5.85 -6.49 -6.04
N ILE A 141 5.81 -7.30 -4.98
CA ILE A 141 5.98 -8.76 -5.07
C ILE A 141 4.64 -9.37 -5.40
N ILE A 142 4.49 -9.82 -6.64
CA ILE A 142 3.26 -10.45 -7.11
C ILE A 142 3.37 -11.96 -6.99
N GLY A 143 2.28 -12.63 -6.55
CA GLY A 143 2.16 -14.08 -6.54
C GLY A 143 0.99 -14.51 -7.40
N ALA A 144 1.18 -15.55 -8.20
CA ALA A 144 0.13 -16.17 -8.99
C ALA A 144 0.24 -17.69 -8.90
N ARG A 145 -0.90 -18.38 -8.81
CA ARG A 145 -0.98 -19.85 -8.87
C ARG A 145 -1.29 -20.36 -10.28
N ARG A 146 -1.86 -19.48 -11.12
CA ARG A 146 -2.25 -19.76 -12.50
C ARG A 146 -1.69 -18.70 -13.43
N ILE A 147 -1.50 -19.07 -14.68
CA ILE A 147 -0.95 -18.17 -15.73
C ILE A 147 -1.89 -16.98 -16.00
N ASP A 148 -3.21 -17.21 -15.96
CA ASP A 148 -4.19 -16.13 -16.14
C ASP A 148 -4.07 -15.05 -15.06
N GLN A 149 -3.86 -15.45 -13.80
CA GLN A 149 -3.61 -14.51 -12.69
C GLN A 149 -2.32 -13.71 -12.88
N LEU A 150 -1.25 -14.37 -13.37
CA LEU A 150 0.00 -13.69 -13.65
C LEU A 150 -0.17 -12.68 -14.78
N LYS A 151 -0.84 -13.05 -15.86
CA LYS A 151 -1.15 -12.14 -16.99
C LYS A 151 -1.99 -10.96 -16.54
N ASP A 152 -3.02 -11.19 -15.71
CA ASP A 152 -3.86 -10.13 -15.15
C ASP A 152 -3.02 -9.16 -14.31
N ASN A 153 -2.17 -9.67 -13.42
CA ASN A 153 -1.29 -8.83 -12.60
C ASN A 153 -0.30 -8.02 -13.45
N LEU A 154 0.31 -8.62 -14.47
CA LEU A 154 1.26 -7.94 -15.35
C LEU A 154 0.60 -6.85 -16.19
N ALA A 155 -0.65 -7.03 -16.60
CA ALA A 155 -1.40 -6.02 -17.35
C ALA A 155 -1.60 -4.71 -16.55
N SER A 156 -1.41 -4.73 -15.23
CA SER A 156 -1.37 -3.51 -14.41
C SER A 156 -0.29 -2.51 -14.85
N LEU A 157 0.77 -2.98 -15.52
CA LEU A 157 1.87 -2.12 -15.99
C LEU A 157 1.44 -1.18 -17.13
N GLU A 158 0.44 -1.57 -17.90
CA GLU A 158 -0.09 -0.80 -19.02
C GLU A 158 -1.20 0.18 -18.59
N LEU A 159 -1.76 -0.03 -17.39
CA LEU A 159 -2.83 0.80 -16.85
C LEU A 159 -2.32 2.14 -16.34
N SER A 160 -2.87 3.23 -16.87
CA SER A 160 -2.66 4.58 -16.36
C SER A 160 -3.90 5.06 -15.60
N LEU A 161 -3.70 5.61 -14.40
CA LEU A 161 -4.75 6.23 -13.60
C LEU A 161 -4.67 7.75 -13.70
N THR A 162 -5.83 8.41 -13.76
CA THR A 162 -5.86 9.88 -13.70
C THR A 162 -5.58 10.38 -12.27
N PRO A 163 -5.18 11.66 -12.12
CA PRO A 163 -4.99 12.25 -10.79
C PRO A 163 -6.24 12.12 -9.90
N GLU A 164 -7.44 12.26 -10.45
CA GLU A 164 -8.71 12.16 -9.74
C GLU A 164 -8.98 10.72 -9.25
N GLN A 165 -8.62 9.72 -10.06
CA GLN A 165 -8.73 8.31 -9.68
C GLN A 165 -7.74 7.96 -8.57
N VAL A 166 -6.50 8.42 -8.68
CA VAL A 166 -5.48 8.26 -7.62
C VAL A 166 -5.93 8.95 -6.34
N LYS A 167 -6.46 10.18 -6.42
CA LYS A 167 -7.01 10.92 -5.29
C LYS A 167 -8.14 10.16 -4.62
N THR A 168 -9.10 9.64 -5.41
CA THR A 168 -10.23 8.84 -4.90
C THR A 168 -9.74 7.63 -4.09
N LEU A 169 -8.75 6.90 -4.62
CA LEU A 169 -8.17 5.75 -3.94
C LEU A 169 -7.42 6.16 -2.67
N ASN A 170 -6.66 7.25 -2.72
CA ASN A 170 -5.91 7.78 -1.58
C ASN A 170 -6.81 8.21 -0.43
N GLU A 171 -7.87 8.95 -0.71
CA GLU A 171 -8.82 9.44 0.30
C GLU A 171 -9.60 8.29 0.94
N ALA A 172 -10.09 7.34 0.15
CA ALA A 172 -10.84 6.19 0.65
C ALA A 172 -10.01 5.26 1.53
N SER A 173 -8.70 5.18 1.29
CA SER A 173 -7.76 4.30 1.99
C SER A 173 -6.90 5.03 3.03
N ALA A 174 -7.11 6.34 3.23
CA ALA A 174 -6.32 7.16 4.13
C ALA A 174 -6.26 6.57 5.54
N ILE A 175 -5.08 6.64 6.13
CA ILE A 175 -4.84 6.30 7.54
C ILE A 175 -4.72 7.58 8.37
N GLU A 176 -5.01 7.48 9.64
CA GLU A 176 -4.62 8.53 10.59
C GLU A 176 -3.10 8.48 10.76
N MET A 177 -2.44 9.59 10.50
CA MET A 177 -0.98 9.68 10.65
C MET A 177 -0.57 9.71 12.12
N GLY A 178 -1.41 10.26 12.99
CA GLY A 178 -1.17 10.37 14.42
C GLY A 178 -0.10 11.40 14.77
N PHE A 179 0.33 11.37 16.05
CA PHE A 179 1.44 12.20 16.51
C PHE A 179 2.79 11.54 16.13
N PRO A 180 3.81 12.29 15.70
CA PRO A 180 3.85 13.78 15.61
C PRO A 180 3.37 14.36 14.28
N GLN A 181 3.10 13.56 13.26
CA GLN A 181 2.84 14.01 11.89
C GLN A 181 1.66 14.99 11.83
N GLU A 182 0.50 14.59 12.35
CA GLU A 182 -0.71 15.45 12.36
C GLU A 182 -0.53 16.71 13.20
N PHE A 183 0.32 16.65 14.24
CA PHE A 183 0.62 17.83 15.05
C PHE A 183 1.38 18.86 14.23
N PHE A 184 2.41 18.45 13.49
CA PHE A 184 3.20 19.35 12.65
C PHE A 184 2.44 19.85 11.41
N GLU A 185 1.35 19.21 11.03
CA GLU A 185 0.52 19.67 9.92
C GLU A 185 -0.45 20.78 10.30
N LYS A 186 -0.71 20.99 11.61
CA LYS A 186 -1.60 22.07 12.07
C LYS A 186 -0.99 23.43 11.72
N GLU A 187 -1.80 24.29 11.07
CA GLU A 187 -1.38 25.62 10.65
C GLU A 187 -0.84 26.47 11.81
N MET A 188 -1.49 26.40 12.97
CA MET A 188 -1.03 27.09 14.18
C MET A 188 0.37 26.65 14.59
N VAL A 189 0.68 25.33 14.54
CA VAL A 189 2.00 24.80 14.90
C VAL A 189 3.03 25.24 13.88
N ARG A 190 2.71 25.18 12.59
CA ARG A 190 3.58 25.63 11.50
C ARG A 190 3.91 27.11 11.64
N THR A 191 2.90 27.96 11.87
CA THR A 191 3.10 29.39 12.07
C THR A 191 3.97 29.68 13.29
N PHE A 192 3.70 29.00 14.42
CA PHE A 192 4.47 29.19 15.66
C PHE A 192 5.93 28.69 15.49
N ALA A 193 6.12 27.48 14.97
CA ALA A 193 7.44 26.86 14.85
C ALA A 193 8.37 27.60 13.88
N TYR A 194 7.82 28.15 12.80
CA TYR A 194 8.60 28.82 11.77
C TYR A 194 8.49 30.36 11.78
N GLY A 195 7.74 30.94 12.71
CA GLY A 195 7.55 32.40 12.79
C GLY A 195 7.06 33.04 11.48
N GLY A 196 6.26 32.31 10.68
CA GLY A 196 5.80 32.74 9.36
C GLY A 196 6.85 32.66 8.24
N LEU A 197 8.03 32.08 8.50
CA LEU A 197 9.12 32.00 7.52
C LEU A 197 9.24 30.65 6.81
N ARG A 198 8.30 29.72 7.04
CA ARG A 198 8.36 28.35 6.52
C ARG A 198 8.63 28.29 5.01
N ASP A 199 7.89 29.05 4.23
CA ASP A 199 7.99 29.03 2.76
C ASP A 199 9.33 29.56 2.26
N LYS A 200 9.99 30.41 3.06
CA LYS A 200 11.34 30.91 2.77
C LYS A 200 12.44 29.89 3.12
N ILE A 201 12.18 29.03 4.11
CA ILE A 201 13.15 28.02 4.57
C ILE A 201 13.10 26.77 3.69
N LEU A 202 11.92 26.38 3.23
CA LEU A 202 11.72 25.15 2.42
C LEU A 202 11.89 25.40 0.90
N ALA A 203 12.05 26.63 0.47
CA ALA A 203 12.31 27.00 -0.92
C ALA A 203 13.81 27.03 -1.29
N ALA A 204 14.70 26.65 -0.37
CA ALA A 204 16.15 26.61 -0.56
C ALA A 204 16.65 25.22 -0.99
#